data_aff401b99e46168bb1b1714dda724b21
#
_entry.id   aff401b99e46168bb1b1714dda724b21
#
_cell.length_a   1.000
_cell.length_b   1.000
_cell.length_c   1.000
_cell.angle_alpha   90.00
_cell.angle_beta   90.00
_cell.angle_gamma   90.00
#
_symmetry.space_group_name_H-M   'P 1'
#
loop_
_entity.id
_entity.type
_entity.pdbx_description
1 polymer ?
#
loop_
_entity_poly.entity_id
_entity_poly.type
_entity_poly.pdbx_seq_one_letter_code
_entity_poly.pdbx_strand_id
1 'polypeptide(L)'
;MPNVPITHADAADALVSIGRRFYARGWVLGTSGNFSAVTHREPLRLAITTSSVDKGALDASHILDIDEQRNVGSGRGNPSAETLLHVEIVRQRGAGAVLHTHSVWSTMLSDAHGLDGGLAIEGYEMLKGLDGVRTHDHREWVPIVPNDQDMARLSGVVGRVLTEHPSAHGILLQRHGLYTWGASLAEAVRHVEIFEFLFETIGRTAAYKARGGSHGIAQDS
;
A
#
# COMPACT_ATOMS: atom_id res chain seq x y z
N MET A 1 16.91 12.88 10.14
CA MET A 1 18.12 12.04 9.99
C MET A 1 18.16 11.59 8.54
N PRO A 2 19.31 11.66 7.83
CA PRO A 2 19.36 11.09 6.49
C PRO A 2 19.01 9.60 6.57
N ASN A 3 18.10 9.19 5.69
CA ASN A 3 17.62 7.82 5.63
C ASN A 3 18.80 6.93 5.14
N VAL A 4 19.47 6.24 6.04
CA VAL A 4 20.54 5.31 5.65
C VAL A 4 19.87 4.19 4.84
N PRO A 5 20.30 3.94 3.59
CA PRO A 5 19.72 2.87 2.79
C PRO A 5 19.86 1.52 3.51
N ILE A 6 18.78 0.76 3.54
CA ILE A 6 18.79 -0.61 4.06
C ILE A 6 19.63 -1.49 3.14
N THR A 7 20.40 -2.43 3.68
CA THR A 7 21.09 -3.41 2.83
C THR A 7 20.09 -4.35 2.14
N HIS A 8 20.47 -4.96 1.00
CA HIS A 8 19.58 -5.92 0.33
C HIS A 8 19.26 -7.12 1.24
N ALA A 9 20.20 -7.60 2.02
CA ALA A 9 19.99 -8.72 2.94
C ALA A 9 18.98 -8.37 4.05
N ASP A 10 19.16 -7.22 4.70
CA ASP A 10 18.23 -6.76 5.74
C ASP A 10 16.83 -6.48 5.18
N ALA A 11 16.76 -5.92 3.95
CA ALA A 11 15.50 -5.71 3.25
C ALA A 11 14.81 -7.04 2.93
N ALA A 12 15.56 -8.05 2.48
CA ALA A 12 15.02 -9.36 2.16
C ALA A 12 14.40 -10.02 3.40
N ASP A 13 15.10 -10.04 4.52
CA ASP A 13 14.59 -10.61 5.78
C ASP A 13 13.34 -9.87 6.27
N ALA A 14 13.35 -8.54 6.19
CA ALA A 14 12.20 -7.73 6.57
C ALA A 14 10.99 -7.97 5.65
N LEU A 15 11.17 -8.01 4.32
CA LEU A 15 10.09 -8.25 3.36
C LEU A 15 9.49 -9.66 3.50
N VAL A 16 10.31 -10.68 3.77
CA VAL A 16 9.85 -12.03 4.10
C VAL A 16 8.97 -12.04 5.36
N SER A 17 9.41 -11.36 6.41
CA SER A 17 8.66 -11.23 7.67
C SER A 17 7.32 -10.50 7.45
N ILE A 18 7.32 -9.41 6.68
CA ILE A 18 6.12 -8.65 6.31
C ILE A 18 5.16 -9.55 5.53
N GLY A 19 5.65 -10.30 4.55
CA GLY A 19 4.85 -11.20 3.74
C GLY A 19 4.08 -12.21 4.58
N ARG A 20 4.76 -12.91 5.49
CA ARG A 20 4.14 -13.85 6.43
C ARG A 20 3.08 -13.20 7.32
N ARG A 21 3.40 -12.01 7.84
CA ARG A 21 2.47 -11.26 8.71
C ARG A 21 1.21 -10.81 7.97
N PHE A 22 1.32 -10.30 6.75
CA PHE A 22 0.18 -9.85 5.96
C PHE A 22 -0.64 -11.01 5.39
N TYR A 23 0.01 -12.13 5.04
CA TYR A 23 -0.67 -13.36 4.69
C TYR A 23 -1.53 -13.88 5.84
N ALA A 24 -0.98 -13.94 7.04
CA ALA A 24 -1.72 -14.37 8.24
C ALA A 24 -2.93 -13.46 8.58
N ARG A 25 -2.90 -12.21 8.14
CA ARG A 25 -4.01 -11.25 8.28
C ARG A 25 -5.02 -11.30 7.11
N GLY A 26 -4.76 -12.12 6.08
CA GLY A 26 -5.62 -12.23 4.90
C GLY A 26 -5.54 -11.05 3.94
N TRP A 27 -4.45 -10.28 3.98
CA TRP A 27 -4.28 -9.09 3.12
C TRP A 27 -3.56 -9.38 1.81
N VAL A 28 -2.97 -10.56 1.65
CA VAL A 28 -2.20 -10.98 0.46
C VAL A 28 -2.39 -12.47 0.17
N LEU A 29 -3.64 -12.90 0.09
CA LEU A 29 -3.99 -14.29 -0.13
C LEU A 29 -3.61 -14.78 -1.54
N GLY A 30 -3.42 -16.08 -1.67
CA GLY A 30 -2.93 -16.69 -2.90
C GLY A 30 -1.50 -16.24 -3.19
N THR A 31 -1.27 -15.66 -4.36
CA THR A 31 0.03 -15.10 -4.74
C THR A 31 0.00 -13.57 -4.88
N SER A 32 -1.07 -12.95 -4.35
CA SER A 32 -1.34 -11.52 -4.50
C SER A 32 -0.38 -10.63 -3.71
N GLY A 33 -0.40 -9.33 -4.06
CA GLY A 33 0.41 -8.31 -3.43
C GLY A 33 1.90 -8.37 -3.78
N ASN A 34 2.60 -7.29 -3.55
CA ASN A 34 4.04 -7.19 -3.71
C ASN A 34 4.60 -6.07 -2.83
N PHE A 35 5.84 -6.22 -2.40
CA PHE A 35 6.49 -5.34 -1.43
C PHE A 35 7.88 -4.99 -1.90
N SER A 36 8.28 -3.72 -1.74
CA SER A 36 9.63 -3.28 -2.06
C SER A 36 10.23 -2.35 -1.02
N ALA A 37 11.55 -2.34 -0.97
CA ALA A 37 12.36 -1.40 -0.21
C ALA A 37 13.48 -0.85 -1.11
N VAL A 38 13.77 0.45 -0.97
CA VAL A 38 14.87 1.11 -1.67
C VAL A 38 16.18 0.74 -0.98
N THR A 39 17.06 0.06 -1.71
CA THR A 39 18.40 -0.32 -1.23
C THR A 39 19.48 0.65 -1.69
N HIS A 40 19.23 1.33 -2.81
CA HIS A 40 20.12 2.39 -3.33
C HIS A 40 19.31 3.42 -4.10
N ARG A 41 19.69 4.70 -4.02
CA ARG A 41 18.90 5.77 -4.65
C ARG A 41 19.45 6.24 -6.00
N GLU A 42 20.74 6.24 -6.16
CA GLU A 42 21.40 6.74 -7.38
C GLU A 42 22.61 5.85 -7.74
N PRO A 43 22.50 4.92 -8.70
CA PRO A 43 21.28 4.56 -9.44
C PRO A 43 20.22 3.88 -8.55
N LEU A 44 18.93 4.06 -8.88
CA LEU A 44 17.84 3.46 -8.08
C LEU A 44 17.90 1.94 -8.12
N ARG A 45 17.88 1.32 -6.94
CA ARG A 45 17.75 -0.12 -6.77
C ARG A 45 16.72 -0.44 -5.70
N LEU A 46 15.94 -1.48 -5.96
CA LEU A 46 14.91 -1.98 -5.07
C LEU A 46 15.16 -3.45 -4.75
N ALA A 47 15.04 -3.78 -3.46
CA ALA A 47 14.69 -5.14 -3.06
C ALA A 47 13.16 -5.29 -3.21
N ILE A 48 12.69 -6.27 -4.00
CA ILE A 48 11.27 -6.47 -4.26
C ILE A 48 10.91 -7.94 -4.26
N THR A 49 9.71 -8.27 -3.77
CA THR A 49 9.20 -9.65 -3.81
C THR A 49 9.00 -10.14 -5.25
N THR A 50 9.39 -11.36 -5.54
CA THR A 50 9.12 -12.02 -6.83
C THR A 50 7.62 -12.20 -7.07
N SER A 51 7.23 -12.24 -8.34
CA SER A 51 5.86 -12.52 -8.77
C SER A 51 5.48 -13.99 -8.55
N SER A 52 4.17 -14.25 -8.41
CA SER A 52 3.56 -15.61 -8.43
C SER A 52 4.03 -16.54 -7.29
N VAL A 53 4.54 -15.98 -6.19
CA VAL A 53 4.88 -16.73 -4.97
C VAL A 53 3.95 -16.32 -3.85
N ASP A 54 3.46 -17.32 -3.10
CA ASP A 54 2.68 -17.11 -1.88
C ASP A 54 3.50 -16.29 -0.85
N LYS A 55 2.93 -15.17 -0.41
CA LYS A 55 3.62 -14.25 0.49
C LYS A 55 3.83 -14.83 1.89
N GLY A 56 3.05 -15.85 2.27
CA GLY A 56 3.24 -16.63 3.50
C GLY A 56 4.42 -17.60 3.41
N ALA A 57 4.83 -17.99 2.20
CA ALA A 57 5.90 -18.95 1.93
C ALA A 57 7.19 -18.32 1.38
N LEU A 58 7.32 -17.00 1.46
CA LEU A 58 8.54 -16.31 1.02
C LEU A 58 9.77 -16.75 1.83
N ASP A 59 10.91 -16.80 1.16
CA ASP A 59 12.26 -16.81 1.73
C ASP A 59 13.13 -15.73 1.07
N ALA A 60 14.34 -15.53 1.56
CA ALA A 60 15.22 -14.47 1.08
C ALA A 60 15.58 -14.60 -0.42
N SER A 61 15.57 -15.82 -0.98
CA SER A 61 15.84 -16.03 -2.41
C SER A 61 14.72 -15.50 -3.33
N HIS A 62 13.51 -15.30 -2.79
CA HIS A 62 12.35 -14.74 -3.48
C HIS A 62 12.34 -13.20 -3.45
N ILE A 63 13.37 -12.56 -2.92
CA ILE A 63 13.52 -11.11 -2.97
C ILE A 63 14.55 -10.77 -4.03
N LEU A 64 14.05 -10.09 -5.06
CA LEU A 64 14.86 -9.69 -6.23
C LEU A 64 15.56 -8.37 -5.91
N ASP A 65 16.80 -8.23 -6.36
CA ASP A 65 17.47 -6.94 -6.49
C ASP A 65 17.28 -6.44 -7.92
N ILE A 66 16.58 -5.35 -8.11
CA ILE A 66 16.24 -4.80 -9.43
C ILE A 66 16.66 -3.34 -9.56
N ASP A 67 16.91 -2.93 -10.80
CA ASP A 67 17.02 -1.52 -11.18
C ASP A 67 15.65 -0.92 -11.58
N GLU A 68 15.66 0.35 -11.92
CA GLU A 68 14.46 1.08 -12.34
C GLU A 68 13.89 0.63 -13.69
N GLN A 69 14.67 -0.05 -14.53
CA GLN A 69 14.24 -0.69 -15.77
C GLN A 69 13.74 -2.12 -15.53
N ARG A 70 13.71 -2.59 -14.28
CA ARG A 70 13.34 -3.94 -13.83
C ARG A 70 14.33 -5.03 -14.25
N ASN A 71 15.57 -4.69 -14.59
CA ASN A 71 16.60 -5.67 -14.78
C ASN A 71 16.94 -6.31 -13.43
N VAL A 72 16.95 -7.63 -13.40
CA VAL A 72 17.24 -8.41 -12.19
C VAL A 72 18.74 -8.59 -12.05
N GLY A 73 19.31 -8.08 -10.96
CA GLY A 73 20.71 -8.28 -10.60
C GLY A 73 20.93 -9.56 -9.80
N SER A 74 19.98 -9.90 -8.91
CA SER A 74 20.03 -11.13 -8.10
C SER A 74 18.62 -11.52 -7.60
N GLY A 75 18.50 -12.72 -7.02
CA GLY A 75 17.25 -13.30 -6.54
C GLY A 75 16.68 -14.34 -7.50
N ARG A 76 15.61 -15.03 -7.06
CA ARG A 76 14.96 -16.13 -7.78
C ARG A 76 13.56 -15.72 -8.24
N GLY A 77 13.26 -15.89 -9.53
CA GLY A 77 11.96 -15.62 -10.13
C GLY A 77 11.97 -14.39 -11.02
N ASN A 78 10.80 -13.81 -11.23
CA ASN A 78 10.62 -12.65 -12.11
C ASN A 78 9.93 -11.49 -11.36
N PRO A 79 10.26 -10.24 -11.68
CA PRO A 79 9.54 -9.09 -11.13
C PRO A 79 8.11 -9.06 -11.68
N SER A 80 7.16 -8.63 -10.84
CA SER A 80 5.80 -8.34 -11.28
C SER A 80 5.79 -7.21 -12.31
N ALA A 81 4.82 -7.23 -13.22
CA ALA A 81 4.56 -6.08 -14.09
C ALA A 81 4.26 -4.81 -13.26
N GLU A 82 3.64 -4.97 -12.09
CA GLU A 82 3.31 -3.90 -11.13
C GLU A 82 4.54 -3.24 -10.48
N THR A 83 5.75 -3.78 -10.69
CA THR A 83 7.00 -3.15 -10.26
C THR A 83 7.14 -1.71 -10.80
N LEU A 84 6.55 -1.41 -11.96
CA LEU A 84 6.52 -0.04 -12.51
C LEU A 84 5.81 0.94 -11.58
N LEU A 85 4.76 0.51 -10.88
CA LEU A 85 4.05 1.33 -9.90
C LEU A 85 4.93 1.61 -8.68
N HIS A 86 5.70 0.62 -8.21
CA HIS A 86 6.65 0.82 -7.12
C HIS A 86 7.71 1.85 -7.47
N VAL A 87 8.31 1.73 -8.67
CA VAL A 87 9.31 2.70 -9.16
C VAL A 87 8.72 4.10 -9.24
N GLU A 88 7.51 4.23 -9.80
CA GLU A 88 6.82 5.51 -9.93
C GLU A 88 6.54 6.15 -8.56
N ILE A 89 6.00 5.38 -7.62
CA ILE A 89 5.71 5.87 -6.25
C ILE A 89 7.01 6.31 -5.56
N VAL A 90 8.07 5.51 -5.67
CA VAL A 90 9.39 5.87 -5.09
C VAL A 90 9.89 7.20 -5.66
N ARG A 91 9.75 7.41 -6.97
CA ARG A 91 10.19 8.66 -7.63
C ARG A 91 9.35 9.87 -7.20
N GLN A 92 8.02 9.72 -7.16
CA GLN A 92 7.10 10.81 -6.84
C GLN A 92 7.12 11.19 -5.36
N ARG A 93 7.32 10.21 -4.47
CA ARG A 93 7.23 10.40 -3.01
C ARG A 93 8.57 10.42 -2.28
N GLY A 94 9.67 10.11 -2.97
CA GLY A 94 10.93 9.89 -2.28
C GLY A 94 10.86 8.73 -1.28
N ALA A 95 9.91 7.80 -1.47
CA ALA A 95 9.64 6.71 -0.55
C ALA A 95 10.86 5.81 -0.35
N GLY A 96 11.03 5.27 0.86
CA GLY A 96 12.01 4.24 1.17
C GLY A 96 11.45 2.83 1.02
N ALA A 97 10.12 2.69 1.03
CA ALA A 97 9.42 1.43 0.81
C ALA A 97 8.02 1.65 0.23
N VAL A 98 7.55 0.68 -0.56
CA VAL A 98 6.19 0.63 -1.11
C VAL A 98 5.61 -0.76 -0.86
N LEU A 99 4.39 -0.81 -0.32
CA LEU A 99 3.69 -2.05 -0.02
C LEU A 99 2.33 -2.06 -0.73
N HIS A 100 2.02 -3.18 -1.36
CA HIS A 100 0.77 -3.40 -2.07
C HIS A 100 0.04 -4.62 -1.52
N THR A 101 -1.21 -4.42 -1.11
CA THR A 101 -2.08 -5.45 -0.52
C THR A 101 -3.40 -5.58 -1.27
N HIS A 102 -4.03 -6.77 -1.15
CA HIS A 102 -5.31 -7.12 -1.76
C HIS A 102 -6.32 -7.56 -0.70
N SER A 103 -6.59 -6.73 0.29
CA SER A 103 -7.60 -7.06 1.29
C SER A 103 -9.01 -7.00 0.72
N VAL A 104 -9.92 -7.73 1.34
CA VAL A 104 -11.36 -7.69 0.98
C VAL A 104 -11.88 -6.25 1.10
N TRP A 105 -11.48 -5.53 2.16
CA TRP A 105 -11.99 -4.20 2.43
C TRP A 105 -11.47 -3.16 1.44
N SER A 106 -10.19 -3.18 1.08
CA SER A 106 -9.64 -2.29 0.06
C SER A 106 -10.30 -2.52 -1.31
N THR A 107 -10.55 -3.79 -1.65
CA THR A 107 -11.23 -4.18 -2.90
C THR A 107 -12.68 -3.68 -2.92
N MET A 108 -13.45 -3.93 -1.85
CA MET A 108 -14.86 -3.52 -1.77
C MET A 108 -15.04 -2.01 -1.78
N LEU A 109 -14.23 -1.28 -1.00
CA LEU A 109 -14.34 0.18 -0.92
C LEU A 109 -13.88 0.85 -2.22
N SER A 110 -12.85 0.33 -2.88
CA SER A 110 -12.42 0.84 -4.18
C SER A 110 -13.46 0.62 -5.29
N ASP A 111 -14.28 -0.45 -5.19
CA ASP A 111 -15.43 -0.64 -6.09
C ASP A 111 -16.57 0.33 -5.76
N ALA A 112 -16.94 0.44 -4.49
CA ALA A 112 -18.05 1.27 -4.04
C ALA A 112 -17.84 2.77 -4.33
N HIS A 113 -16.60 3.26 -4.22
CA HIS A 113 -16.24 4.68 -4.38
C HIS A 113 -15.47 4.98 -5.68
N GLY A 114 -15.40 4.02 -6.61
CA GLY A 114 -14.65 4.20 -7.86
C GLY A 114 -15.14 5.36 -8.72
N LEU A 115 -16.48 5.62 -8.75
CA LEU A 115 -17.06 6.74 -9.48
C LEU A 115 -16.83 8.10 -8.80
N ASP A 116 -16.57 8.10 -7.49
CA ASP A 116 -16.26 9.31 -6.71
C ASP A 116 -14.79 9.73 -6.91
N GLY A 117 -13.97 8.88 -7.54
CA GLY A 117 -12.55 9.11 -7.75
C GLY A 117 -11.68 8.96 -6.51
N GLY A 118 -12.26 8.64 -5.35
CA GLY A 118 -11.54 8.46 -4.09
C GLY A 118 -12.45 8.29 -2.89
N LEU A 119 -11.83 7.97 -1.77
CA LEU A 119 -12.47 7.77 -0.47
C LEU A 119 -11.95 8.81 0.54
N ALA A 120 -12.85 9.60 1.13
CA ALA A 120 -12.53 10.48 2.25
C ALA A 120 -12.67 9.73 3.58
N ILE A 121 -11.67 9.85 4.44
CA ILE A 121 -11.64 9.26 5.78
C ILE A 121 -11.37 10.38 6.79
N GLU A 122 -12.27 10.58 7.75
CA GLU A 122 -12.15 11.65 8.75
C GLU A 122 -12.76 11.22 10.08
N GLY A 123 -12.35 11.87 11.18
CA GLY A 123 -12.92 11.68 12.51
C GLY A 123 -12.43 10.42 13.25
N TYR A 124 -11.49 9.66 12.69
CA TYR A 124 -10.95 8.46 13.33
C TYR A 124 -9.61 8.71 14.01
N GLU A 125 -9.47 8.32 15.27
CA GLU A 125 -8.22 8.45 16.03
C GLU A 125 -7.04 7.75 15.35
N MET A 126 -7.31 6.64 14.64
CA MET A 126 -6.29 5.86 13.92
C MET A 126 -5.59 6.64 12.80
N LEU A 127 -6.19 7.73 12.29
CA LEU A 127 -5.55 8.61 11.30
C LEU A 127 -4.21 9.16 11.79
N LYS A 128 -4.03 9.34 13.10
CA LYS A 128 -2.77 9.80 13.72
C LYS A 128 -1.60 8.82 13.54
N GLY A 129 -1.85 7.62 13.05
CA GLY A 129 -0.81 6.68 12.65
C GLY A 129 -0.21 6.95 11.27
N LEU A 130 -0.84 7.79 10.44
CA LEU A 130 -0.27 8.26 9.18
C LEU A 130 0.81 9.30 9.43
N ASP A 131 1.82 9.35 8.56
CA ASP A 131 2.93 10.30 8.74
C ASP A 131 2.46 11.75 8.71
N GLY A 132 3.00 12.59 9.60
CA GLY A 132 2.64 13.99 9.70
C GLY A 132 1.24 14.30 10.28
N VAL A 133 0.36 13.31 10.45
CA VAL A 133 -0.99 13.49 11.00
C VAL A 133 -0.96 13.51 12.53
N ARG A 134 -1.48 14.59 13.13
CA ARG A 134 -1.40 14.85 14.59
C ARG A 134 -2.75 14.84 15.30
N THR A 135 -3.85 14.91 14.55
CA THR A 135 -5.22 15.00 15.11
C THR A 135 -6.18 14.12 14.33
N HIS A 136 -7.24 13.67 14.97
CA HIS A 136 -8.34 12.93 14.34
C HIS A 136 -9.21 13.79 13.42
N ASP A 137 -9.09 15.13 13.50
CA ASP A 137 -9.79 16.06 12.60
C ASP A 137 -9.18 16.08 11.19
N HIS A 138 -8.04 15.39 11.00
CA HIS A 138 -7.44 15.21 9.69
C HIS A 138 -8.43 14.51 8.74
N ARG A 139 -8.50 15.03 7.52
CA ARG A 139 -9.22 14.40 6.42
C ARG A 139 -8.22 13.77 5.46
N GLU A 140 -8.12 12.46 5.51
CA GLU A 140 -7.34 11.69 4.53
C GLU A 140 -8.17 11.48 3.28
N TRP A 141 -7.61 11.83 2.15
CA TRP A 141 -8.16 11.49 0.84
C TRP A 141 -7.36 10.35 0.23
N VAL A 142 -8.01 9.22 0.01
CA VAL A 142 -7.41 8.06 -0.64
C VAL A 142 -7.89 8.01 -2.09
N PRO A 143 -7.11 8.46 -3.08
CA PRO A 143 -7.48 8.42 -4.47
C PRO A 143 -7.76 6.98 -4.95
N ILE A 144 -8.76 6.81 -5.83
CA ILE A 144 -9.08 5.54 -6.48
C ILE A 144 -8.77 5.67 -7.97
N VAL A 145 -7.84 4.85 -8.44
CA VAL A 145 -7.41 4.81 -9.84
C VAL A 145 -8.09 3.62 -10.53
N PRO A 146 -8.72 3.80 -11.71
CA PRO A 146 -9.21 2.67 -12.49
C PRO A 146 -8.10 1.66 -12.76
N ASN A 147 -8.40 0.37 -12.57
CA ASN A 147 -7.43 -0.69 -12.81
C ASN A 147 -7.15 -0.86 -14.30
N ASP A 148 -5.92 -1.17 -14.67
CA ASP A 148 -5.47 -1.34 -16.04
C ASP A 148 -4.44 -2.46 -16.15
N GLN A 149 -4.50 -3.25 -17.21
CA GLN A 149 -3.52 -4.30 -17.49
C GLN A 149 -2.26 -3.75 -18.22
N ASP A 150 -2.35 -2.59 -18.83
CA ASP A 150 -1.19 -1.85 -19.36
C ASP A 150 -0.51 -1.09 -18.21
N MET A 151 0.49 -1.73 -17.61
CA MET A 151 1.20 -1.20 -16.46
C MET A 151 1.99 0.08 -16.77
N ALA A 152 2.41 0.31 -18.00
CA ALA A 152 3.08 1.56 -18.37
C ALA A 152 2.08 2.73 -18.38
N ARG A 153 0.88 2.52 -18.94
CA ARG A 153 -0.20 3.49 -18.91
C ARG A 153 -0.68 3.74 -17.49
N LEU A 154 -0.90 2.68 -16.69
CA LEU A 154 -1.32 2.76 -15.30
C LEU A 154 -0.30 3.52 -14.44
N SER A 155 1.00 3.26 -14.61
CA SER A 155 2.06 3.97 -13.92
C SER A 155 2.01 5.49 -14.22
N GLY A 156 1.79 5.87 -15.47
CA GLY A 156 1.63 7.27 -15.84
C GLY A 156 0.38 7.92 -15.25
N VAL A 157 -0.73 7.18 -15.12
CA VAL A 157 -1.95 7.65 -14.42
C VAL A 157 -1.67 7.84 -12.93
N VAL A 158 -1.06 6.85 -12.29
CA VAL A 158 -0.68 6.91 -10.88
C VAL A 158 0.24 8.11 -10.61
N GLY A 159 1.26 8.34 -11.44
CA GLY A 159 2.15 9.49 -11.31
C GLY A 159 1.40 10.83 -11.32
N ARG A 160 0.40 11.01 -12.22
CA ARG A 160 -0.44 12.22 -12.23
C ARG A 160 -1.29 12.34 -10.96
N VAL A 161 -1.96 11.27 -10.55
CA VAL A 161 -2.79 11.25 -9.34
C VAL A 161 -1.95 11.58 -8.10
N LEU A 162 -0.75 11.05 -8.00
CA LEU A 162 0.16 11.39 -6.91
C LEU A 162 0.56 12.87 -6.94
N THR A 163 0.75 13.47 -8.11
CA THR A 163 1.05 14.90 -8.25
C THR A 163 -0.15 15.76 -7.84
N GLU A 164 -1.37 15.36 -8.18
CA GLU A 164 -2.62 16.06 -7.85
C GLU A 164 -2.97 15.95 -6.36
N HIS A 165 -2.55 14.86 -5.71
CA HIS A 165 -2.82 14.60 -4.29
C HIS A 165 -1.53 14.43 -3.48
N PRO A 166 -0.75 15.50 -3.29
CA PRO A 166 0.59 15.42 -2.67
C PRO A 166 0.57 14.98 -1.19
N SER A 167 -0.54 15.17 -0.50
CA SER A 167 -0.73 14.78 0.91
C SER A 167 -1.27 13.36 1.11
N ALA A 168 -1.65 12.65 0.03
CA ALA A 168 -2.15 11.28 0.16
C ALA A 168 -1.06 10.33 0.66
N HIS A 169 -1.42 9.44 1.59
CA HIS A 169 -0.55 8.40 2.13
C HIS A 169 -0.73 7.03 1.46
N GLY A 170 -1.72 6.91 0.60
CA GLY A 170 -1.99 5.71 -0.18
C GLY A 170 -2.91 5.98 -1.35
N ILE A 171 -3.00 5.03 -2.26
CA ILE A 171 -3.96 5.00 -3.37
C ILE A 171 -4.62 3.62 -3.42
N LEU A 172 -5.83 3.56 -3.94
CA LEU A 172 -6.51 2.32 -4.26
C LEU A 172 -6.53 2.14 -5.79
N LEU A 173 -6.24 0.94 -6.26
CA LEU A 173 -6.64 0.52 -7.61
C LEU A 173 -8.04 -0.09 -7.51
N GLN A 174 -8.95 0.36 -8.40
CA GLN A 174 -10.36 -0.05 -8.38
C GLN A 174 -10.50 -1.57 -8.52
N ARG A 175 -11.25 -2.20 -7.60
CA ARG A 175 -11.47 -3.66 -7.53
C ARG A 175 -10.19 -4.48 -7.42
N HIS A 176 -9.13 -3.89 -6.86
CA HIS A 176 -7.82 -4.52 -6.84
C HIS A 176 -7.21 -4.46 -5.42
N GLY A 177 -6.70 -3.31 -5.00
CA GLY A 177 -6.07 -3.23 -3.70
C GLY A 177 -5.42 -1.90 -3.40
N LEU A 178 -4.75 -1.85 -2.25
CA LEU A 178 -4.06 -0.68 -1.72
C LEU A 178 -2.60 -0.65 -2.13
N TYR A 179 -2.11 0.50 -2.56
CA TYR A 179 -0.69 0.88 -2.54
C TYR A 179 -0.48 1.95 -1.48
N THR A 180 0.47 1.71 -0.61
CA THR A 180 0.94 2.71 0.35
C THR A 180 2.46 2.67 0.49
N TRP A 181 3.05 3.70 1.06
CA TRP A 181 4.48 3.89 1.12
C TRP A 181 4.89 4.54 2.44
N GLY A 182 6.19 4.62 2.67
CA GLY A 182 6.77 5.33 3.79
C GLY A 182 8.25 5.64 3.53
N ALA A 183 8.83 6.48 4.35
CA ALA A 183 10.27 6.76 4.33
C ALA A 183 11.10 5.52 4.72
N SER A 184 10.47 4.53 5.36
CA SER A 184 11.06 3.24 5.74
C SER A 184 10.03 2.11 5.63
N LEU A 185 10.51 0.84 5.65
CA LEU A 185 9.63 -0.33 5.75
C LEU A 185 8.71 -0.28 6.98
N ALA A 186 9.23 0.14 8.12
CA ALA A 186 8.44 0.24 9.35
C ALA A 186 7.27 1.24 9.21
N GLU A 187 7.51 2.36 8.55
CA GLU A 187 6.48 3.36 8.28
C GLU A 187 5.46 2.87 7.25
N ALA A 188 5.91 2.30 6.13
CA ALA A 188 5.01 1.73 5.13
C ALA A 188 4.12 0.63 5.72
N VAL A 189 4.67 -0.24 6.58
CA VAL A 189 3.92 -1.26 7.31
C VAL A 189 2.87 -0.63 8.23
N ARG A 190 3.23 0.41 8.98
CA ARG A 190 2.31 1.15 9.83
C ARG A 190 1.16 1.72 8.99
N HIS A 191 1.44 2.32 7.84
CA HIS A 191 0.42 2.86 6.96
C HIS A 191 -0.53 1.78 6.44
N VAL A 192 -0.02 0.60 6.04
CA VAL A 192 -0.89 -0.55 5.69
C VAL A 192 -1.83 -0.90 6.84
N GLU A 193 -1.31 -1.05 8.06
CA GLU A 193 -2.11 -1.42 9.22
C GLU A 193 -3.18 -0.37 9.57
N ILE A 194 -2.87 0.91 9.41
CA ILE A 194 -3.82 2.01 9.60
C ILE A 194 -4.92 1.97 8.53
N PHE A 195 -4.56 1.86 7.26
CA PHE A 195 -5.55 1.82 6.18
C PHE A 195 -6.44 0.58 6.28
N GLU A 196 -5.87 -0.60 6.53
CA GLU A 196 -6.66 -1.82 6.66
C GLU A 196 -7.64 -1.75 7.83
N PHE A 197 -7.23 -1.18 8.98
CA PHE A 197 -8.13 -0.93 10.10
C PHE A 197 -9.26 0.05 9.72
N LEU A 198 -8.92 1.15 9.05
CA LEU A 198 -9.90 2.17 8.65
C LEU A 198 -10.87 1.65 7.61
N PHE A 199 -10.39 0.91 6.61
CA PHE A 199 -11.22 0.31 5.57
C PHE A 199 -12.20 -0.71 6.15
N GLU A 200 -11.73 -1.58 7.05
CA GLU A 200 -12.61 -2.54 7.75
C GLU A 200 -13.65 -1.81 8.60
N THR A 201 -13.26 -0.78 9.34
CA THR A 201 -14.16 0.01 10.17
C THR A 201 -15.24 0.69 9.34
N ILE A 202 -14.87 1.33 8.23
CA ILE A 202 -15.81 2.01 7.32
C ILE A 202 -16.78 1.00 6.72
N GLY A 203 -16.28 -0.10 6.17
CA GLY A 203 -17.11 -1.11 5.53
C GLY A 203 -18.08 -1.78 6.51
N ARG A 204 -17.63 -2.14 7.72
CA ARG A 204 -18.48 -2.68 8.77
C ARG A 204 -19.53 -1.68 9.26
N THR A 205 -19.15 -0.41 9.43
CA THR A 205 -20.07 0.65 9.85
C THR A 205 -21.15 0.89 8.80
N ALA A 206 -20.79 0.91 7.51
CA ALA A 206 -21.77 1.04 6.43
C ALA A 206 -22.77 -0.13 6.43
N ALA A 207 -22.29 -1.37 6.58
CA ALA A 207 -23.13 -2.56 6.66
C ALA A 207 -24.05 -2.55 7.91
N TYR A 208 -23.55 -2.05 9.04
CA TYR A 208 -24.36 -1.92 10.27
C TYR A 208 -25.49 -0.90 10.09
N LYS A 209 -25.20 0.27 9.53
CA LYS A 209 -26.20 1.32 9.25
C LYS A 209 -27.26 0.84 8.24
N ALA A 210 -26.86 0.12 7.21
CA ALA A 210 -27.79 -0.42 6.20
C ALA A 210 -28.78 -1.44 6.78
N ARG A 211 -28.46 -2.11 7.90
CA ARG A 211 -29.34 -3.04 8.62
C ARG A 211 -30.27 -2.37 9.63
N GLY A 212 -30.37 -1.04 9.65
CA GLY A 212 -31.22 -0.29 10.56
C GLY A 212 -30.63 -0.05 11.94
N GLY A 213 -29.31 -0.20 12.09
CA GLY A 213 -28.59 0.20 13.29
C GLY A 213 -28.63 1.73 13.46
N SER A 214 -29.55 2.24 14.31
CA SER A 214 -29.59 3.62 14.68
C SER A 214 -28.51 3.91 15.74
N HIS A 215 -27.80 5.04 15.63
CA HIS A 215 -26.99 5.60 16.70
C HIS A 215 -27.95 6.13 17.78
N GLY A 216 -28.36 5.26 18.69
CA GLY A 216 -28.99 5.68 19.94
C GLY A 216 -27.94 6.11 20.95
N ILE A 217 -27.34 7.28 20.75
CA ILE A 217 -26.82 8.04 21.87
C ILE A 217 -27.92 9.03 22.19
N ALA A 218 -28.80 8.67 23.14
CA ALA A 218 -29.64 9.64 23.81
C ALA A 218 -28.72 10.69 24.41
N GLN A 219 -28.83 11.93 23.93
CA GLN A 219 -28.37 13.09 24.68
C GLN A 219 -29.35 13.23 25.84
N ASP A 220 -29.00 12.67 26.99
CA ASP A 220 -29.64 13.06 28.25
C ASP A 220 -29.15 14.47 28.60
N SER A 221 -30.12 15.36 28.60
CA SER A 221 -30.08 16.78 28.98
C SER A 221 -29.70 16.99 30.42
#